data_947f3844f643df799e04afb4b785dec5
#
_entry.id   947f3844f643df799e04afb4b785dec5
#
_cell.length_a   1.000
_cell.length_b   1.000
_cell.length_c   1.000
_cell.angle_alpha   90.00
_cell.angle_beta   90.00
_cell.angle_gamma   90.00
#
_symmetry.space_group_name_H-M   'P 1'
#
loop_
_entity.id
_entity.type
_entity.pdbx_description
1 polymer ?
#
loop_
_entity_poly.entity_id
_entity_poly.type
_entity_poly.pdbx_seq_one_letter_code
_entity_poly.pdbx_strand_id
1 'polypeptide(L)'
;MTCELHAPTRRHLLLASGTLFAWAYLPKVARAEGRDPRLLVIVLRGALDGLAAVAPVGDPDWIALRGDKALTLDGKPPALPLDSFFALNPAMPNLHRLYKAGAATIVHATATSYRERSHFDGQDVLESGLGKPGASDTGWLNRALASLQPAGRAGSGRDAFAVGPIAPLVVRGPAPVLSWTPRRLPPASDDTLTRLLDLYQHTDPALARVLEERMGLATIARAGGMDGEQPRAAGAGQVRAYFAESAGTAARFLARADGPRIGALAFDGWDTHAAEGATNGRLAMLLGALDGAIAAIETEMKDAWGETVVAVVTEFGRTARINGTDGTDHGTATVALLAGGALKGGRVVADWPGLKPAKLHEGRDLKATTDLRAVLKGLLKDHLRVDGAALASKVFPDSAAVKPMAGLLL
;
A
#
# COMPACT_ATOMS: atom_id res chain seq x y z
N MET A 1 24.72 -39.11 -24.35
CA MET A 1 23.85 -37.96 -24.75
C MET A 1 23.88 -36.97 -23.62
N THR A 2 24.81 -36.04 -23.69
CA THR A 2 24.97 -34.94 -22.71
C THR A 2 24.04 -33.81 -23.12
N CYS A 3 23.05 -33.53 -22.29
CA CYS A 3 22.13 -32.41 -22.48
C CYS A 3 22.86 -31.12 -22.03
N GLU A 4 23.39 -30.34 -22.95
CA GLU A 4 23.95 -29.01 -22.69
C GLU A 4 22.79 -28.07 -22.38
N LEU A 5 22.66 -27.69 -21.10
CA LEU A 5 21.81 -26.61 -20.65
C LEU A 5 22.41 -25.27 -21.14
N HIS A 6 21.91 -24.78 -22.28
CA HIS A 6 22.23 -23.45 -22.74
C HIS A 6 21.70 -22.41 -21.74
N ALA A 7 22.61 -21.72 -21.07
CA ALA A 7 22.26 -20.57 -20.24
C ALA A 7 21.60 -19.49 -21.14
N PRO A 8 20.43 -18.94 -20.77
CA PRO A 8 19.78 -17.92 -21.59
C PRO A 8 20.68 -16.68 -21.67
N THR A 9 20.97 -16.24 -22.90
CA THR A 9 21.71 -15.00 -23.12
C THR A 9 20.86 -13.79 -22.74
N ARG A 10 21.49 -12.64 -22.41
CA ARG A 10 20.80 -11.36 -22.11
C ARG A 10 19.76 -10.99 -23.17
N ARG A 11 19.95 -11.43 -24.43
CA ARG A 11 19.04 -11.24 -25.54
C ARG A 11 17.76 -12.07 -25.41
N HIS A 12 17.82 -13.29 -24.89
CA HIS A 12 16.64 -14.13 -24.60
C HIS A 12 15.82 -13.61 -23.44
N LEU A 13 16.44 -12.94 -22.46
CA LEU A 13 15.74 -12.25 -21.37
C LEU A 13 14.98 -11.01 -21.87
N LEU A 14 15.49 -10.31 -22.88
CA LEU A 14 14.84 -9.15 -23.49
C LEU A 14 13.69 -9.55 -24.44
N LEU A 15 13.77 -10.70 -25.09
CA LEU A 15 12.71 -11.24 -25.94
C LEU A 15 11.53 -11.85 -25.16
N ALA A 16 11.72 -12.17 -23.88
CA ALA A 16 10.67 -12.51 -22.92
C ALA A 16 9.98 -11.27 -22.33
N SER A 17 10.13 -10.11 -22.98
CA SER A 17 9.68 -8.79 -22.55
C SER A 17 8.16 -8.65 -22.55
N GLY A 18 7.54 -9.03 -21.49
CA GLY A 18 6.12 -8.78 -21.18
C GLY A 18 5.80 -8.98 -19.72
N THR A 19 6.68 -9.62 -18.95
CA THR A 19 6.47 -9.94 -17.54
C THR A 19 7.78 -9.81 -16.77
N LEU A 20 7.99 -8.68 -16.12
CA LEU A 20 9.01 -8.55 -15.08
C LEU A 20 8.46 -9.14 -13.79
N PHE A 21 9.05 -10.25 -13.34
CA PHE A 21 8.71 -10.94 -12.09
C PHE A 21 9.63 -10.51 -10.97
N ALA A 22 9.05 -10.48 -9.81
CA ALA A 22 9.74 -10.01 -8.63
C ALA A 22 9.52 -10.89 -7.38
N TRP A 23 10.58 -11.30 -6.69
CA TRP A 23 10.56 -12.28 -5.61
C TRP A 23 11.35 -11.84 -4.38
N ALA A 24 10.85 -12.19 -3.17
CA ALA A 24 11.61 -12.10 -1.92
C ALA A 24 11.44 -13.32 -1.02
N TYR A 25 12.54 -13.83 -0.49
CA TYR A 25 12.55 -14.86 0.52
C TYR A 25 13.02 -14.27 1.86
N LEU A 26 12.29 -14.62 2.93
CA LEU A 26 12.84 -14.43 4.26
C LEU A 26 14.00 -15.43 4.47
N PRO A 27 15.11 -14.98 5.09
CA PRO A 27 16.14 -15.89 5.54
C PRO A 27 15.56 -17.00 6.43
N LYS A 28 16.18 -18.18 6.46
CA LYS A 28 15.74 -19.30 7.31
C LYS A 28 15.63 -18.95 8.79
N VAL A 29 16.39 -17.94 9.24
CA VAL A 29 16.35 -17.43 10.62
C VAL A 29 15.00 -16.80 10.99
N ALA A 30 14.32 -16.17 10.02
CA ALA A 30 12.98 -15.62 10.24
C ALA A 30 11.87 -16.68 10.26
N ARG A 31 12.19 -17.92 9.87
CA ARG A 31 11.33 -19.10 9.93
C ARG A 31 11.57 -19.96 11.19
N ALA A 32 12.21 -19.41 12.22
CA ALA A 32 12.40 -20.10 13.48
C ALA A 32 11.03 -20.52 14.06
N GLU A 33 10.97 -21.67 14.70
CA GLU A 33 9.75 -22.19 15.36
C GLU A 33 8.61 -22.65 14.42
N GLY A 34 8.90 -23.00 13.15
CA GLY A 34 7.90 -23.51 12.21
C GLY A 34 6.94 -22.46 11.63
N ARG A 35 7.11 -21.17 11.97
CA ARG A 35 6.35 -20.06 11.40
C ARG A 35 6.88 -19.66 10.01
N ASP A 36 5.97 -19.28 9.12
CA ASP A 36 6.30 -18.77 7.78
C ASP A 36 5.58 -17.45 7.51
N PRO A 37 5.97 -16.35 8.20
CA PRO A 37 5.24 -15.10 8.19
C PRO A 37 5.28 -14.41 6.82
N ARG A 38 4.17 -13.77 6.44
CA ARG A 38 4.01 -13.00 5.20
C ARG A 38 3.49 -11.61 5.51
N LEU A 39 4.12 -10.61 4.91
CA LEU A 39 3.72 -9.20 5.03
C LEU A 39 3.47 -8.61 3.64
N LEU A 40 2.26 -8.10 3.44
CA LEU A 40 1.90 -7.32 2.26
C LEU A 40 1.56 -5.88 2.68
N VAL A 41 2.27 -4.91 2.13
CA VAL A 41 2.01 -3.49 2.37
C VAL A 41 1.25 -2.92 1.17
N ILE A 42 0.12 -2.28 1.42
CA ILE A 42 -0.66 -1.55 0.40
C ILE A 42 -0.57 -0.07 0.71
N VAL A 43 0.03 0.69 -0.19
CA VAL A 43 0.13 2.14 -0.12
C VAL A 43 -1.02 2.76 -0.90
N LEU A 44 -1.88 3.52 -0.24
CA LEU A 44 -2.94 4.29 -0.86
C LEU A 44 -2.42 5.70 -1.10
N ARG A 45 -2.24 6.09 -2.37
CA ARG A 45 -1.70 7.40 -2.74
C ARG A 45 -2.80 8.40 -3.05
N GLY A 46 -2.77 9.54 -2.38
CA GLY A 46 -3.74 10.63 -2.49
C GLY A 46 -4.47 10.93 -1.19
N ALA A 47 -3.98 10.46 -0.05
CA ALA A 47 -4.52 10.79 1.28
C ALA A 47 -5.95 10.27 1.54
N LEU A 48 -6.05 9.05 2.03
CA LEU A 48 -7.32 8.45 2.41
C LEU A 48 -8.07 9.29 3.45
N ASP A 49 -9.34 9.61 3.21
CA ASP A 49 -10.23 10.12 4.25
C ASP A 49 -10.54 9.03 5.29
N GLY A 50 -9.72 9.00 6.34
CA GLY A 50 -9.85 8.03 7.42
C GLY A 50 -11.14 8.18 8.22
N LEU A 51 -11.67 9.41 8.33
CA LEU A 51 -12.93 9.67 9.02
C LEU A 51 -14.15 9.14 8.24
N ALA A 52 -14.12 9.18 6.92
CA ALA A 52 -15.17 8.59 6.10
C ALA A 52 -14.98 7.08 5.87
N ALA A 53 -13.75 6.56 5.98
CA ALA A 53 -13.48 5.12 5.94
C ALA A 53 -13.92 4.44 7.25
N VAL A 54 -13.59 5.05 8.40
CA VAL A 54 -13.89 4.56 9.76
C VAL A 54 -14.44 5.71 10.58
N ALA A 55 -15.76 5.82 10.61
CA ALA A 55 -16.46 6.94 11.22
C ALA A 55 -16.51 6.83 12.74
N PRO A 56 -16.21 7.90 13.49
CA PRO A 56 -16.38 7.96 14.92
C PRO A 56 -17.82 8.31 15.27
N VAL A 57 -18.75 7.39 15.01
CA VAL A 57 -20.20 7.62 15.17
C VAL A 57 -20.61 7.91 16.63
N GLY A 58 -19.76 7.56 17.58
CA GLY A 58 -19.93 7.88 19.00
C GLY A 58 -19.41 9.28 19.40
N ASP A 59 -18.75 10.02 18.50
CA ASP A 59 -18.28 11.37 18.79
C ASP A 59 -19.45 12.37 18.63
N PRO A 60 -19.77 13.18 19.66
CA PRO A 60 -20.92 14.09 19.61
C PRO A 60 -20.78 15.19 18.55
N ASP A 61 -19.57 15.51 18.11
CA ASP A 61 -19.30 16.54 17.09
C ASP A 61 -19.28 15.97 15.66
N TRP A 62 -19.40 14.64 15.48
CA TRP A 62 -19.27 13.97 14.18
C TRP A 62 -20.28 14.47 13.15
N ILE A 63 -21.58 14.46 13.52
CA ILE A 63 -22.67 14.89 12.62
C ILE A 63 -22.52 16.36 12.25
N ALA A 64 -22.17 17.24 13.23
CA ALA A 64 -22.00 18.67 12.98
C ALA A 64 -20.82 18.98 12.03
N LEU A 65 -19.80 18.11 11.99
CA LEU A 65 -18.64 18.28 11.10
C LEU A 65 -18.89 17.80 9.67
N ARG A 66 -19.64 16.69 9.52
CA ARG A 66 -19.81 16.01 8.21
C ARG A 66 -21.18 16.26 7.57
N GLY A 67 -22.15 16.83 8.31
CA GLY A 67 -23.49 17.12 7.82
C GLY A 67 -24.16 15.87 7.21
N ASP A 68 -24.68 15.99 6.01
CA ASP A 68 -25.34 14.91 5.25
C ASP A 68 -24.36 13.82 4.75
N LYS A 69 -23.05 14.06 4.83
CA LYS A 69 -22.00 13.07 4.52
C LYS A 69 -21.56 12.27 5.75
N ALA A 70 -22.12 12.55 6.92
CA ALA A 70 -21.82 11.77 8.11
C ALA A 70 -22.36 10.34 7.98
N LEU A 71 -21.48 9.36 8.15
CA LEU A 71 -21.92 7.96 8.26
C LEU A 71 -22.63 7.77 9.59
N THR A 72 -23.76 7.08 9.57
CA THR A 72 -24.57 6.75 10.75
C THR A 72 -25.03 5.30 10.74
N LEU A 73 -25.34 4.76 11.91
CA LEU A 73 -25.82 3.36 12.04
C LEU A 73 -27.22 3.14 11.52
N ASP A 74 -28.02 4.18 11.39
CA ASP A 74 -29.37 4.22 10.82
C ASP A 74 -29.43 4.81 9.39
N GLY A 75 -28.25 5.10 8.81
CA GLY A 75 -28.10 5.64 7.46
C GLY A 75 -28.59 4.70 6.36
N LYS A 76 -28.60 5.18 5.11
CA LYS A 76 -29.00 4.39 3.93
C LYS A 76 -27.95 4.49 2.83
N PRO A 77 -27.07 3.47 2.70
CA PRO A 77 -26.91 2.27 3.54
C PRO A 77 -26.35 2.59 4.93
N PRO A 78 -26.62 1.77 5.96
CA PRO A 78 -26.11 1.97 7.31
C PRO A 78 -24.59 1.71 7.38
N ALA A 79 -23.88 2.46 8.22
CA ALA A 79 -22.50 2.18 8.55
C ALA A 79 -22.38 0.83 9.28
N LEU A 80 -21.27 0.12 9.08
CA LEU A 80 -21.05 -1.20 9.65
C LEU A 80 -20.40 -1.08 11.05
N PRO A 81 -21.10 -1.45 12.15
CA PRO A 81 -20.59 -1.22 13.49
C PRO A 81 -19.34 -2.05 13.79
N LEU A 82 -18.30 -1.40 14.27
CA LEU A 82 -17.07 -2.04 14.75
C LEU A 82 -17.16 -2.25 16.27
N ASP A 83 -17.42 -1.19 16.99
CA ASP A 83 -17.64 -1.18 18.43
C ASP A 83 -18.73 -0.15 18.79
N SER A 84 -18.79 0.28 20.07
CA SER A 84 -19.77 1.28 20.52
C SER A 84 -19.47 2.71 20.05
N PHE A 85 -18.28 2.95 19.48
CA PHE A 85 -17.82 4.31 19.14
C PHE A 85 -17.50 4.45 17.64
N PHE A 86 -16.96 3.41 16.99
CA PHE A 86 -16.56 3.44 15.59
C PHE A 86 -17.44 2.56 14.71
N ALA A 87 -17.64 3.00 13.45
CA ALA A 87 -18.27 2.22 12.41
C ALA A 87 -17.50 2.33 11.10
N LEU A 88 -17.46 1.24 10.35
CA LEU A 88 -16.80 1.14 9.05
C LEU A 88 -17.73 1.60 7.94
N ASN A 89 -17.15 2.18 6.89
CA ASN A 89 -17.91 2.54 5.69
C ASN A 89 -18.62 1.32 5.11
N PRO A 90 -19.90 1.43 4.71
CA PRO A 90 -20.68 0.31 4.17
C PRO A 90 -20.13 -0.28 2.86
N ALA A 91 -19.22 0.42 2.18
CA ALA A 91 -18.50 -0.11 1.01
C ALA A 91 -17.47 -1.20 1.34
N MET A 92 -17.23 -1.51 2.63
CA MET A 92 -16.18 -2.45 3.08
C MET A 92 -16.72 -3.67 3.85
N PRO A 93 -17.66 -4.44 3.30
CA PRO A 93 -18.29 -5.58 4.00
C PRO A 93 -17.32 -6.74 4.26
N ASN A 94 -16.33 -6.98 3.39
CA ASN A 94 -15.34 -8.05 3.61
C ASN A 94 -14.39 -7.71 4.76
N LEU A 95 -13.91 -6.47 4.84
CA LEU A 95 -13.09 -6.02 5.97
C LEU A 95 -13.88 -6.08 7.29
N HIS A 96 -15.18 -5.72 7.26
CA HIS A 96 -16.06 -5.86 8.41
C HIS A 96 -16.21 -7.33 8.85
N ARG A 97 -16.40 -8.26 7.90
CA ARG A 97 -16.44 -9.70 8.17
C ARG A 97 -15.13 -10.18 8.82
N LEU A 98 -13.99 -9.79 8.27
CA LEU A 98 -12.67 -10.09 8.86
C LEU A 98 -12.51 -9.51 10.25
N TYR A 99 -12.99 -8.28 10.48
CA TYR A 99 -12.98 -7.66 11.79
C TYR A 99 -13.79 -8.48 12.81
N LYS A 100 -15.01 -8.88 12.46
CA LYS A 100 -15.85 -9.74 13.30
C LYS A 100 -15.24 -11.13 13.57
N ALA A 101 -14.46 -11.64 12.61
CA ALA A 101 -13.73 -12.91 12.75
C ALA A 101 -12.41 -12.78 13.54
N GLY A 102 -12.04 -11.59 14.01
CA GLY A 102 -10.77 -11.37 14.71
C GLY A 102 -9.55 -11.31 13.79
N ALA A 103 -9.74 -11.20 12.47
CA ALA A 103 -8.69 -11.17 11.45
C ALA A 103 -8.47 -9.76 10.84
N ALA A 104 -9.00 -8.71 11.48
CA ALA A 104 -8.71 -7.33 11.11
C ALA A 104 -8.63 -6.43 12.33
N THR A 105 -7.74 -5.43 12.28
CA THR A 105 -7.54 -4.37 13.28
C THR A 105 -7.45 -3.04 12.58
N ILE A 106 -8.03 -2.02 13.16
CA ILE A 106 -7.93 -0.65 12.69
C ILE A 106 -7.12 0.15 13.72
N VAL A 107 -6.12 0.91 13.24
CA VAL A 107 -5.42 1.89 14.08
C VAL A 107 -5.87 3.28 13.64
N HIS A 108 -6.63 3.96 14.49
CA HIS A 108 -7.19 5.28 14.17
C HIS A 108 -6.33 6.44 14.70
N ALA A 109 -6.58 7.64 14.20
CA ALA A 109 -5.85 8.87 14.53
C ALA A 109 -4.33 8.73 14.34
N THR A 110 -3.92 7.97 13.32
CA THR A 110 -2.52 7.72 12.99
C THR A 110 -2.03 8.66 11.88
N ALA A 111 -0.76 9.02 11.91
CA ALA A 111 -0.11 9.78 10.85
C ALA A 111 1.39 9.46 10.77
N THR A 112 2.03 9.80 9.64
CA THR A 112 3.48 9.92 9.53
C THR A 112 3.98 11.10 10.38
N SER A 113 5.28 11.38 10.38
CA SER A 113 5.83 12.59 11.01
C SER A 113 5.58 13.86 10.20
N TYR A 114 5.22 13.74 8.93
CA TYR A 114 5.03 14.85 7.99
C TYR A 114 3.72 15.60 8.25
N ARG A 115 3.75 16.96 8.12
CA ARG A 115 2.60 17.83 8.44
C ARG A 115 2.31 18.90 7.37
N GLU A 116 3.14 19.02 6.32
CA GLU A 116 3.05 20.08 5.31
C GLU A 116 1.98 19.82 4.23
N ARG A 117 1.36 18.62 4.24
CA ARG A 117 0.22 18.25 3.36
C ARG A 117 0.53 18.26 1.85
N SER A 118 1.79 18.09 1.45
CA SER A 118 2.20 17.84 0.07
C SER A 118 2.19 16.33 -0.21
N HIS A 119 1.52 15.88 -1.25
CA HIS A 119 1.49 14.45 -1.61
C HIS A 119 2.88 13.89 -1.92
N PHE A 120 3.69 14.63 -2.69
CA PHE A 120 5.03 14.17 -3.06
C PHE A 120 5.90 13.94 -1.82
N ASP A 121 5.95 14.93 -0.95
CA ASP A 121 6.75 14.87 0.29
C ASP A 121 6.16 13.88 1.29
N GLY A 122 4.82 13.84 1.43
CA GLY A 122 4.13 12.92 2.32
C GLY A 122 4.32 11.46 1.90
N GLN A 123 4.25 11.16 0.60
CA GLN A 123 4.52 9.82 0.05
C GLN A 123 5.99 9.45 0.24
N ASP A 124 6.92 10.39 0.01
CA ASP A 124 8.33 10.13 0.25
C ASP A 124 8.58 9.79 1.73
N VAL A 125 8.04 10.57 2.67
CA VAL A 125 8.16 10.30 4.11
C VAL A 125 7.50 8.97 4.50
N LEU A 126 6.32 8.67 3.96
CA LEU A 126 5.63 7.40 4.21
C LEU A 126 6.47 6.20 3.73
N GLU A 127 6.96 6.25 2.50
CA GLU A 127 7.62 5.13 1.84
C GLU A 127 9.10 5.03 2.23
N SER A 128 9.78 6.16 2.43
CA SER A 128 11.15 6.15 3.00
C SER A 128 11.15 5.82 4.50
N GLY A 129 10.10 6.15 5.24
CA GLY A 129 10.03 6.00 6.70
C GLY A 129 10.90 6.99 7.47
N LEU A 130 11.45 8.00 6.78
CA LEU A 130 12.27 9.06 7.36
C LEU A 130 11.41 10.22 7.87
N GLY A 131 12.00 11.07 8.71
CA GLY A 131 11.30 12.21 9.29
C GLY A 131 11.10 13.38 8.34
N LYS A 132 11.83 13.42 7.22
CA LYS A 132 11.86 14.51 6.24
C LYS A 132 11.82 13.98 4.81
N PRO A 133 11.19 14.68 3.87
CA PRO A 133 11.19 14.29 2.46
C PRO A 133 12.58 14.47 1.82
N GLY A 134 12.83 13.76 0.73
CA GLY A 134 14.06 13.85 -0.05
C GLY A 134 15.32 13.34 0.65
N ALA A 135 15.17 12.69 1.81
CA ALA A 135 16.30 12.25 2.63
C ALA A 135 16.90 10.91 2.20
N SER A 136 16.22 10.15 1.35
CA SER A 136 16.68 8.83 0.89
C SER A 136 15.95 8.37 -0.39
N ASP A 137 16.68 7.64 -1.22
CA ASP A 137 16.17 6.88 -2.35
C ASP A 137 15.80 5.42 -1.98
N THR A 138 15.89 5.07 -0.68
CA THR A 138 15.59 3.74 -0.15
C THR A 138 14.37 3.74 0.77
N GLY A 139 13.56 2.68 0.67
CA GLY A 139 12.36 2.51 1.48
C GLY A 139 12.59 1.70 2.76
N TRP A 140 11.73 1.96 3.76
CA TRP A 140 11.84 1.28 5.05
C TRP A 140 11.67 -0.24 4.97
N LEU A 141 10.82 -0.74 4.05
CA LEU A 141 10.58 -2.18 3.92
C LEU A 141 11.80 -2.90 3.30
N ASN A 142 12.49 -2.24 2.35
CA ASN A 142 13.75 -2.77 1.82
C ASN A 142 14.86 -2.77 2.87
N ARG A 143 14.97 -1.69 3.68
CA ARG A 143 15.94 -1.65 4.77
C ARG A 143 15.64 -2.68 5.86
N ALA A 144 14.36 -2.95 6.15
CA ALA A 144 13.97 -4.04 7.03
C ALA A 144 14.42 -5.39 6.48
N LEU A 145 14.17 -5.64 5.20
CA LEU A 145 14.63 -6.85 4.51
C LEU A 145 16.15 -7.00 4.55
N ALA A 146 16.89 -5.92 4.24
CA ALA A 146 18.36 -5.93 4.30
C ALA A 146 18.90 -6.25 5.72
N SER A 147 18.19 -5.81 6.77
CA SER A 147 18.55 -6.11 8.15
C SER A 147 18.26 -7.54 8.60
N LEU A 148 17.40 -8.26 7.88
CA LEU A 148 17.12 -9.69 8.12
C LEU A 148 18.12 -10.61 7.41
N GLN A 149 18.91 -10.08 6.48
CA GLN A 149 19.91 -10.88 5.75
C GLN A 149 21.18 -11.06 6.59
N PRO A 150 21.80 -12.27 6.63
CA PRO A 150 23.09 -12.46 7.28
C PRO A 150 24.17 -11.57 6.65
N ALA A 151 25.00 -10.94 7.48
CA ALA A 151 26.12 -10.13 7.02
C ALA A 151 27.03 -10.95 6.07
N GLY A 152 27.34 -10.40 4.89
CA GLY A 152 28.27 -10.97 3.93
C GLY A 152 27.67 -11.94 2.89
N ARG A 153 26.36 -12.18 2.90
CA ARG A 153 25.68 -12.84 1.77
C ARG A 153 24.96 -11.79 0.95
N ALA A 154 25.41 -11.57 -0.28
CA ALA A 154 24.58 -10.95 -1.31
C ALA A 154 23.27 -11.77 -1.36
N GLY A 155 22.14 -11.10 -1.13
CA GLY A 155 20.84 -11.75 -1.16
C GLY A 155 20.68 -12.50 -2.48
N SER A 156 20.02 -13.64 -2.44
CA SER A 156 19.85 -14.54 -3.60
C SER A 156 18.98 -13.95 -4.71
N GLY A 157 18.85 -12.64 -4.83
CA GLY A 157 18.00 -11.96 -5.83
C GLY A 157 16.50 -12.26 -5.72
N ARG A 158 16.04 -12.79 -4.57
CA ARG A 158 14.70 -13.37 -4.40
C ARG A 158 13.96 -12.86 -3.17
N ASP A 159 14.26 -11.63 -2.69
CA ASP A 159 13.85 -11.27 -1.33
C ASP A 159 12.76 -10.20 -1.15
N ALA A 160 12.20 -9.49 -2.15
CA ALA A 160 11.00 -8.65 -2.05
C ALA A 160 10.21 -8.52 -3.37
N PHE A 161 8.92 -8.19 -3.30
CA PHE A 161 7.98 -8.18 -4.42
C PHE A 161 7.21 -6.85 -4.48
N ALA A 162 7.14 -6.24 -5.65
CA ALA A 162 6.30 -5.08 -5.92
C ALA A 162 5.43 -5.32 -7.15
N VAL A 163 4.14 -4.95 -7.07
CA VAL A 163 3.22 -4.94 -8.22
C VAL A 163 2.96 -3.50 -8.63
N GLY A 164 3.26 -3.20 -9.88
CA GLY A 164 3.09 -1.87 -10.45
C GLY A 164 4.11 -1.58 -11.53
N PRO A 165 3.88 -0.56 -12.38
CA PRO A 165 4.79 -0.20 -13.47
C PRO A 165 6.17 0.28 -12.96
N ILE A 166 6.21 0.83 -11.76
CA ILE A 166 7.43 1.27 -11.06
C ILE A 166 7.34 0.74 -9.63
N ALA A 167 8.40 0.08 -9.15
CA ALA A 167 8.47 -0.37 -7.77
C ALA A 167 8.28 0.82 -6.81
N PRO A 168 7.30 0.79 -5.89
CA PRO A 168 7.11 1.83 -4.88
C PRO A 168 8.41 2.06 -4.10
N LEU A 169 8.66 3.31 -3.66
CA LEU A 169 9.87 3.64 -2.91
C LEU A 169 10.02 2.75 -1.66
N VAL A 170 8.94 2.38 -1.04
CA VAL A 170 8.93 1.55 0.18
C VAL A 170 9.75 0.25 0.05
N VAL A 171 9.87 -0.31 -1.15
CA VAL A 171 10.65 -1.54 -1.43
C VAL A 171 11.95 -1.29 -2.17
N ARG A 172 12.31 -0.06 -2.54
CA ARG A 172 13.60 0.25 -3.18
C ARG A 172 14.73 0.25 -2.17
N GLY A 173 15.92 -0.18 -2.60
CA GLY A 173 17.11 -0.14 -1.75
C GLY A 173 18.11 -1.26 -2.07
N PRO A 174 19.07 -1.51 -1.15
CA PRO A 174 20.17 -2.45 -1.37
C PRO A 174 19.73 -3.93 -1.44
N ALA A 175 18.63 -4.29 -0.78
CA ALA A 175 18.10 -5.64 -0.94
C ALA A 175 17.45 -5.79 -2.33
N PRO A 176 17.77 -6.85 -3.08
CA PRO A 176 17.24 -7.02 -4.42
C PRO A 176 15.72 -7.18 -4.40
N VAL A 177 15.06 -6.35 -5.20
CA VAL A 177 13.61 -6.33 -5.38
C VAL A 177 13.30 -6.58 -6.83
N LEU A 178 12.30 -7.37 -7.06
CA LEU A 178 11.79 -7.66 -8.37
C LEU A 178 10.39 -7.04 -8.52
N SER A 179 9.98 -6.53 -9.68
CA SER A 179 8.67 -5.92 -9.91
C SER A 179 7.90 -6.62 -11.04
N TRP A 180 6.59 -6.76 -10.87
CA TRP A 180 5.69 -7.29 -11.89
C TRP A 180 4.57 -6.30 -12.18
N THR A 181 4.14 -6.23 -13.44
CA THR A 181 3.06 -5.36 -13.88
C THR A 181 2.02 -6.18 -14.62
N PRO A 182 0.74 -6.08 -14.28
CA PRO A 182 -0.34 -6.65 -15.08
C PRO A 182 -0.28 -6.11 -16.53
N ARG A 183 -0.50 -6.96 -17.52
CA ARG A 183 -0.46 -6.61 -18.95
C ARG A 183 -1.47 -5.52 -19.41
N ARG A 184 -2.32 -5.01 -18.52
CA ARG A 184 -3.44 -4.11 -18.83
C ARG A 184 -3.21 -2.63 -18.49
N LEU A 185 -1.98 -2.20 -18.27
CA LEU A 185 -1.74 -0.75 -18.23
C LEU A 185 -1.73 -0.24 -19.67
N PRO A 186 -2.44 0.87 -19.97
CA PRO A 186 -2.37 1.47 -21.28
C PRO A 186 -0.91 1.81 -21.59
N PRO A 187 -0.42 1.50 -22.80
CA PRO A 187 0.91 1.95 -23.19
C PRO A 187 0.97 3.47 -23.09
N ALA A 188 2.11 4.01 -22.70
CA ALA A 188 2.33 5.44 -22.81
C ALA A 188 2.03 5.88 -24.26
N SER A 189 1.39 7.04 -24.44
CA SER A 189 1.09 7.55 -25.77
C SER A 189 2.39 7.73 -26.58
N ASP A 190 2.31 7.58 -27.89
CA ASP A 190 3.47 7.77 -28.76
C ASP A 190 4.08 9.16 -28.60
N ASP A 191 3.26 10.19 -28.32
CA ASP A 191 3.72 11.55 -27.99
C ASP A 191 4.52 11.58 -26.67
N THR A 192 4.06 10.90 -25.64
CA THR A 192 4.80 10.77 -24.36
C THR A 192 6.13 10.06 -24.54
N LEU A 193 6.14 8.96 -25.31
CA LEU A 193 7.37 8.19 -25.60
C LEU A 193 8.36 9.01 -26.41
N THR A 194 7.88 9.78 -27.40
CA THR A 194 8.72 10.66 -28.23
C THR A 194 9.36 11.77 -27.39
N ARG A 195 8.61 12.40 -26.51
CA ARG A 195 9.13 13.43 -25.59
C ARG A 195 10.13 12.88 -24.57
N LEU A 196 9.88 11.67 -24.06
CA LEU A 196 10.83 10.98 -23.18
C LEU A 196 12.12 10.61 -23.91
N LEU A 197 12.00 10.15 -25.16
CA LEU A 197 13.16 9.83 -25.98
C LEU A 197 14.01 11.07 -26.24
N ASP A 198 13.40 12.17 -26.65
CA ASP A 198 14.08 13.46 -26.85
C ASP A 198 14.79 13.93 -25.59
N LEU A 199 14.11 13.86 -24.44
CA LEU A 199 14.69 14.20 -23.13
C LEU A 199 15.91 13.32 -22.83
N TYR A 200 15.79 11.99 -22.99
CA TYR A 200 16.90 11.07 -22.69
C TYR A 200 18.05 11.18 -23.68
N GLN A 201 17.81 11.48 -24.96
CA GLN A 201 18.88 11.74 -25.92
C GLN A 201 19.80 12.88 -25.46
N HIS A 202 19.24 13.87 -24.76
CA HIS A 202 19.98 15.03 -24.25
C HIS A 202 20.53 14.85 -22.83
N THR A 203 19.90 13.99 -22.00
CA THR A 203 20.25 13.87 -20.57
C THR A 203 20.89 12.54 -20.20
N ASP A 204 20.53 11.44 -20.87
CA ASP A 204 21.04 10.08 -20.61
C ASP A 204 21.00 9.22 -21.89
N PRO A 205 22.05 9.24 -22.71
CA PRO A 205 22.11 8.47 -23.96
C PRO A 205 21.99 6.95 -23.77
N ALA A 206 22.24 6.42 -22.57
CA ALA A 206 22.10 5.00 -22.29
C ALA A 206 20.62 4.64 -22.13
N LEU A 207 19.85 5.44 -21.40
CA LEU A 207 18.39 5.29 -21.29
C LEU A 207 17.69 5.56 -22.62
N ALA A 208 18.17 6.53 -23.43
CA ALA A 208 17.62 6.78 -24.77
C ALA A 208 17.66 5.53 -25.63
N ARG A 209 18.80 4.85 -25.69
CA ARG A 209 18.95 3.59 -26.45
C ARG A 209 17.99 2.50 -25.99
N VAL A 210 17.85 2.32 -24.69
CA VAL A 210 16.92 1.33 -24.13
C VAL A 210 15.46 1.66 -24.49
N LEU A 211 15.10 2.94 -24.46
CA LEU A 211 13.77 3.39 -24.85
C LEU A 211 13.51 3.23 -26.35
N GLU A 212 14.47 3.57 -27.22
CA GLU A 212 14.41 3.34 -28.67
C GLU A 212 14.21 1.86 -29.03
N GLU A 213 15.00 0.98 -28.42
CA GLU A 213 14.87 -0.47 -28.62
C GLU A 213 13.47 -0.95 -28.22
N ARG A 214 12.94 -0.43 -27.11
CA ARG A 214 11.61 -0.77 -26.63
C ARG A 214 10.49 -0.24 -27.54
N MET A 215 10.62 0.96 -28.06
CA MET A 215 9.67 1.54 -29.03
C MET A 215 9.65 0.75 -30.34
N GLY A 216 10.82 0.33 -30.85
CA GLY A 216 10.94 -0.54 -32.00
C GLY A 216 10.24 -1.90 -31.82
N LEU A 217 10.42 -2.52 -30.67
CA LEU A 217 9.73 -3.78 -30.30
C LEU A 217 8.22 -3.61 -30.17
N ALA A 218 7.74 -2.49 -29.59
CA ALA A 218 6.31 -2.19 -29.52
C ALA A 218 5.67 -2.02 -30.91
N THR A 219 6.39 -1.41 -31.84
CA THR A 219 5.95 -1.26 -33.23
C THR A 219 5.83 -2.63 -33.95
N ILE A 220 6.78 -3.54 -33.73
CA ILE A 220 6.72 -4.91 -34.23
C ILE A 220 5.55 -5.68 -33.63
N ALA A 221 5.28 -5.52 -32.33
CA ALA A 221 4.17 -6.16 -31.64
C ALA A 221 2.81 -5.67 -32.18
N ARG A 222 2.68 -4.36 -32.46
CA ARG A 222 1.48 -3.77 -33.11
C ARG A 222 1.26 -4.34 -34.51
N ALA A 223 2.32 -4.41 -35.32
CA ALA A 223 2.24 -4.99 -36.66
C ALA A 223 1.86 -6.48 -36.65
N GLY A 224 2.11 -7.19 -35.53
CA GLY A 224 1.73 -8.58 -35.32
C GLY A 224 0.31 -8.80 -34.77
N GLY A 225 -0.51 -7.74 -34.70
CA GLY A 225 -1.93 -7.85 -34.21
C GLY A 225 -2.08 -8.15 -32.71
N MET A 226 -1.06 -7.86 -31.90
CA MET A 226 -1.06 -8.04 -30.45
C MET A 226 -1.57 -6.80 -29.68
N ASP A 227 -2.30 -5.91 -30.36
CA ASP A 227 -2.88 -4.70 -29.77
C ASP A 227 -4.16 -5.07 -29.01
N GLY A 228 -4.07 -5.12 -27.69
CA GLY A 228 -5.27 -5.10 -26.83
C GLY A 228 -5.96 -3.72 -26.93
N GLU A 229 -7.31 -3.72 -26.95
CA GLU A 229 -8.15 -2.51 -26.98
C GLU A 229 -7.66 -1.42 -26.02
N GLN A 230 -7.62 -0.18 -26.53
CA GLN A 230 -7.31 1.00 -25.69
C GLN A 230 -8.36 1.16 -24.58
N PRO A 231 -7.97 1.30 -23.30
CA PRO A 231 -8.92 1.54 -22.23
C PRO A 231 -9.52 2.95 -22.41
N ARG A 232 -10.83 3.03 -22.57
CA ARG A 232 -11.62 4.23 -22.28
C ARG A 232 -11.44 4.57 -20.81
N ALA A 233 -11.68 5.84 -20.42
CA ALA A 233 -11.61 6.29 -19.01
C ALA A 233 -12.16 5.22 -18.06
N ALA A 234 -11.34 4.77 -17.10
CA ALA A 234 -11.63 3.58 -16.30
C ALA A 234 -12.90 3.76 -15.49
N GLY A 235 -13.96 3.04 -15.84
CA GLY A 235 -15.19 3.01 -15.06
C GLY A 235 -14.98 2.29 -13.70
N ALA A 236 -15.90 2.48 -12.76
CA ALA A 236 -15.82 1.88 -11.42
C ALA A 236 -15.57 0.37 -11.42
N GLY A 237 -16.14 -0.36 -12.40
CA GLY A 237 -15.90 -1.79 -12.56
C GLY A 237 -14.45 -2.14 -12.93
N GLN A 238 -13.79 -1.30 -13.75
CA GLN A 238 -12.40 -1.51 -14.15
C GLN A 238 -11.43 -1.24 -12.98
N VAL A 239 -11.70 -0.22 -12.16
CA VAL A 239 -10.90 0.06 -10.95
C VAL A 239 -10.98 -1.09 -9.97
N ARG A 240 -12.20 -1.61 -9.71
CA ARG A 240 -12.39 -2.79 -8.85
C ARG A 240 -11.67 -4.03 -9.38
N ALA A 241 -11.80 -4.31 -10.67
CA ALA A 241 -11.12 -5.43 -11.31
C ALA A 241 -9.59 -5.29 -11.22
N TYR A 242 -9.06 -4.10 -11.46
CA TYR A 242 -7.62 -3.84 -11.36
C TYR A 242 -7.08 -4.04 -9.95
N PHE A 243 -7.77 -3.52 -8.92
CA PHE A 243 -7.36 -3.70 -7.52
C PHE A 243 -7.39 -5.17 -7.13
N ALA A 244 -8.48 -5.88 -7.44
CA ALA A 244 -8.63 -7.30 -7.12
C ALA A 244 -7.61 -8.18 -7.87
N GLU A 245 -7.36 -7.93 -9.16
CA GLU A 245 -6.39 -8.67 -9.97
C GLU A 245 -4.96 -8.47 -9.47
N SER A 246 -4.58 -7.21 -9.20
CA SER A 246 -3.25 -6.87 -8.70
C SER A 246 -2.99 -7.50 -7.32
N ALA A 247 -3.96 -7.37 -6.42
CA ALA A 247 -3.88 -7.89 -5.07
C ALA A 247 -3.90 -9.43 -5.04
N GLY A 248 -4.79 -10.06 -5.81
CA GLY A 248 -4.85 -11.52 -5.95
C GLY A 248 -3.58 -12.10 -6.56
N THR A 249 -2.99 -11.40 -7.54
CA THR A 249 -1.70 -11.82 -8.11
C THR A 249 -0.58 -11.76 -7.08
N ALA A 250 -0.48 -10.66 -6.33
CA ALA A 250 0.50 -10.55 -5.24
C ALA A 250 0.32 -11.68 -4.22
N ALA A 251 -0.93 -11.96 -3.84
CA ALA A 251 -1.27 -13.02 -2.90
C ALA A 251 -0.88 -14.41 -3.42
N ARG A 252 -1.16 -14.74 -4.69
CA ARG A 252 -0.72 -16.02 -5.29
C ARG A 252 0.78 -16.24 -5.20
N PHE A 253 1.59 -15.20 -5.39
CA PHE A 253 3.03 -15.30 -5.24
C PHE A 253 3.44 -15.49 -3.77
N LEU A 254 2.85 -14.70 -2.86
CA LEU A 254 3.13 -14.80 -1.43
C LEU A 254 2.69 -16.15 -0.82
N ALA A 255 1.62 -16.76 -1.34
CA ALA A 255 1.09 -18.03 -0.86
C ALA A 255 1.99 -19.24 -1.15
N ARG A 256 2.83 -19.16 -2.20
CA ARG A 256 3.70 -20.28 -2.59
C ARG A 256 4.70 -20.63 -1.50
N ALA A 257 4.97 -21.93 -1.31
CA ALA A 257 5.99 -22.39 -0.37
C ALA A 257 7.40 -21.88 -0.74
N ASP A 258 7.69 -21.79 -2.04
CA ASP A 258 8.92 -21.24 -2.62
C ASP A 258 8.81 -19.74 -2.99
N GLY A 259 7.71 -19.10 -2.67
CA GLY A 259 7.41 -17.71 -3.03
C GLY A 259 7.99 -16.66 -2.07
N PRO A 260 7.80 -15.38 -2.40
CA PRO A 260 8.21 -14.26 -1.55
C PRO A 260 7.45 -14.25 -0.22
N ARG A 261 8.00 -13.53 0.76
CA ARG A 261 7.37 -13.36 2.08
C ARG A 261 6.99 -11.92 2.37
N ILE A 262 7.51 -11.00 1.57
CA ILE A 262 7.26 -9.56 1.68
C ILE A 262 6.78 -9.07 0.33
N GLY A 263 5.74 -8.25 0.32
CA GLY A 263 5.19 -7.63 -0.89
C GLY A 263 4.75 -6.20 -0.66
N ALA A 264 4.72 -5.40 -1.73
CA ALA A 264 4.13 -4.07 -1.70
C ALA A 264 3.31 -3.80 -2.96
N LEU A 265 2.18 -3.12 -2.76
CA LEU A 265 1.28 -2.60 -3.77
C LEU A 265 1.13 -1.10 -3.58
N ALA A 266 0.85 -0.37 -4.65
CA ALA A 266 0.42 1.02 -4.55
C ALA A 266 -0.86 1.20 -5.38
N PHE A 267 -1.86 1.85 -4.78
CA PHE A 267 -3.10 2.21 -5.44
C PHE A 267 -3.30 3.73 -5.39
N ASP A 268 -3.40 4.34 -6.56
CA ASP A 268 -3.58 5.79 -6.71
C ASP A 268 -5.06 6.20 -6.71
N GLY A 269 -5.31 7.51 -6.61
CA GLY A 269 -6.62 8.09 -6.86
C GLY A 269 -7.40 8.50 -5.61
N TRP A 270 -6.78 8.45 -4.41
CA TRP A 270 -7.42 8.75 -3.13
C TRP A 270 -7.55 10.24 -2.83
N ASP A 271 -7.06 11.10 -3.71
CA ASP A 271 -7.18 12.56 -3.60
C ASP A 271 -8.58 13.03 -4.01
N THR A 272 -9.47 13.13 -3.03
CA THR A 272 -10.92 13.34 -3.20
C THR A 272 -11.34 14.77 -2.83
N HIS A 273 -10.82 15.76 -3.55
CA HIS A 273 -11.14 17.18 -3.30
C HIS A 273 -12.56 17.58 -3.65
N ALA A 274 -13.23 16.90 -4.57
CA ALA A 274 -14.56 17.22 -5.01
C ALA A 274 -15.41 15.97 -5.19
N ALA A 275 -16.71 16.10 -4.93
CA ALA A 275 -17.70 15.02 -5.12
C ALA A 275 -17.23 13.68 -4.51
N GLU A 276 -16.60 13.71 -3.34
CA GLU A 276 -16.01 12.58 -2.67
C GLU A 276 -17.04 11.49 -2.39
N GLY A 277 -18.19 11.91 -1.88
CA GLY A 277 -19.26 11.05 -1.42
C GLY A 277 -18.89 10.32 -0.13
N ALA A 278 -19.90 9.87 0.62
CA ALA A 278 -19.70 9.07 1.84
C ALA A 278 -20.01 7.59 1.58
N THR A 279 -21.26 7.27 1.27
CA THR A 279 -21.75 5.91 0.98
C THR A 279 -21.86 5.63 -0.53
N ASN A 280 -21.77 6.66 -1.32
CA ASN A 280 -21.76 6.64 -2.80
C ASN A 280 -20.68 7.61 -3.27
N GLY A 281 -20.38 7.66 -4.57
CA GLY A 281 -19.36 8.54 -5.13
C GLY A 281 -17.98 7.88 -5.19
N ARG A 282 -16.96 8.74 -5.38
CA ARG A 282 -15.58 8.29 -5.66
C ARG A 282 -14.96 7.51 -4.49
N LEU A 283 -15.10 8.03 -3.26
CA LEU A 283 -14.50 7.37 -2.09
C LEU A 283 -15.13 5.99 -1.85
N ALA A 284 -16.45 5.89 -1.87
CA ALA A 284 -17.14 4.61 -1.70
C ALA A 284 -16.74 3.59 -2.79
N MET A 285 -16.56 4.04 -4.03
CA MET A 285 -16.06 3.20 -5.12
C MET A 285 -14.65 2.69 -4.84
N LEU A 286 -13.73 3.55 -4.39
CA LEU A 286 -12.34 3.20 -4.05
C LEU A 286 -12.26 2.28 -2.83
N LEU A 287 -13.05 2.57 -1.77
CA LEU A 287 -13.14 1.70 -0.58
C LEU A 287 -13.69 0.31 -0.95
N GLY A 288 -14.71 0.24 -1.81
CA GLY A 288 -15.22 -1.04 -2.31
C GLY A 288 -14.22 -1.79 -3.20
N ALA A 289 -13.37 -1.07 -3.94
CA ALA A 289 -12.28 -1.69 -4.70
C ALA A 289 -11.19 -2.24 -3.77
N LEU A 290 -10.81 -1.50 -2.73
CA LEU A 290 -9.88 -1.94 -1.69
C LEU A 290 -10.43 -3.15 -0.92
N ASP A 291 -11.70 -3.13 -0.56
CA ASP A 291 -12.39 -4.23 0.12
C ASP A 291 -12.37 -5.52 -0.72
N GLY A 292 -12.64 -5.39 -2.02
CA GLY A 292 -12.51 -6.49 -2.98
C GLY A 292 -11.08 -7.00 -3.14
N ALA A 293 -10.08 -6.10 -3.07
CA ALA A 293 -8.67 -6.46 -3.08
C ALA A 293 -8.28 -7.27 -1.83
N ILE A 294 -8.74 -6.86 -0.65
CA ILE A 294 -8.51 -7.58 0.62
C ILE A 294 -9.15 -8.98 0.56
N ALA A 295 -10.38 -9.10 0.03
CA ALA A 295 -11.04 -10.40 -0.16
C ALA A 295 -10.29 -11.30 -1.16
N ALA A 296 -9.76 -10.73 -2.23
CA ALA A 296 -8.94 -11.47 -3.19
C ALA A 296 -7.64 -11.98 -2.56
N ILE A 297 -6.99 -11.17 -1.71
CA ILE A 297 -5.80 -11.59 -0.96
C ILE A 297 -6.15 -12.77 -0.04
N GLU A 298 -7.19 -12.65 0.79
CA GLU A 298 -7.61 -13.74 1.68
C GLU A 298 -7.83 -15.06 0.91
N THR A 299 -8.57 -14.96 -0.21
CA THR A 299 -8.90 -16.13 -1.05
C THR A 299 -7.65 -16.79 -1.63
N GLU A 300 -6.72 -16.01 -2.15
CA GLU A 300 -5.51 -16.53 -2.83
C GLU A 300 -4.42 -16.98 -1.84
N MET A 301 -4.39 -16.43 -0.64
CA MET A 301 -3.44 -16.84 0.41
C MET A 301 -3.72 -18.23 0.96
N LYS A 302 -4.97 -18.70 0.93
CA LYS A 302 -5.36 -20.06 1.39
C LYS A 302 -4.78 -20.38 2.78
N ASP A 303 -4.10 -21.51 2.90
CA ASP A 303 -3.49 -21.97 4.16
C ASP A 303 -2.44 -20.98 4.72
N ALA A 304 -1.83 -20.18 3.85
CA ALA A 304 -0.88 -19.15 4.26
C ALA A 304 -1.54 -17.92 4.93
N TRP A 305 -2.86 -17.80 4.87
CA TRP A 305 -3.60 -16.67 5.48
C TRP A 305 -3.34 -16.55 6.98
N GLY A 306 -3.28 -17.69 7.70
CA GLY A 306 -2.99 -17.74 9.14
C GLY A 306 -1.65 -17.12 9.55
N GLU A 307 -0.69 -17.05 8.62
CA GLU A 307 0.65 -16.47 8.83
C GLU A 307 0.82 -15.13 8.07
N THR A 308 -0.29 -14.49 7.66
CA THR A 308 -0.26 -13.30 6.82
C THR A 308 -0.72 -12.07 7.58
N VAL A 309 -0.05 -10.95 7.32
CA VAL A 309 -0.49 -9.58 7.65
C VAL A 309 -0.51 -8.74 6.38
N VAL A 310 -1.63 -8.08 6.13
CA VAL A 310 -1.81 -7.01 5.14
C VAL A 310 -1.90 -5.69 5.88
N ALA A 311 -1.00 -4.74 5.57
CA ALA A 311 -1.00 -3.41 6.15
C ALA A 311 -1.35 -2.38 5.07
N VAL A 312 -2.49 -1.70 5.21
CA VAL A 312 -2.95 -0.64 4.31
C VAL A 312 -2.66 0.70 4.96
N VAL A 313 -1.87 1.53 4.28
CA VAL A 313 -1.37 2.81 4.80
C VAL A 313 -1.48 3.90 3.74
N THR A 314 -1.51 5.16 4.17
CA THR A 314 -1.53 6.35 3.30
C THR A 314 -0.65 7.45 3.90
N GLU A 315 -0.25 8.43 3.09
CA GLU A 315 0.71 9.46 3.47
C GLU A 315 0.21 10.41 4.56
N PHE A 316 -1.06 10.81 4.51
CA PHE A 316 -1.77 11.63 5.52
C PHE A 316 -3.28 11.47 5.35
N GLY A 317 -4.07 12.13 6.19
CA GLY A 317 -5.53 12.13 6.15
C GLY A 317 -6.12 13.34 5.43
N ARG A 318 -7.42 13.50 5.61
CA ARG A 318 -8.20 14.61 5.03
C ARG A 318 -8.75 15.50 6.14
N THR A 319 -9.23 16.70 5.77
CA THR A 319 -9.87 17.62 6.72
C THR A 319 -11.05 16.97 7.43
N ALA A 320 -11.29 17.37 8.70
CA ALA A 320 -12.42 16.86 9.46
C ALA A 320 -13.77 17.30 8.87
N ARG A 321 -13.81 18.52 8.27
CA ARG A 321 -14.99 19.06 7.59
C ARG A 321 -14.99 18.76 6.10
N ILE A 322 -16.20 18.66 5.54
CA ILE A 322 -16.43 18.69 4.10
C ILE A 322 -16.15 20.12 3.61
N ASN A 323 -15.53 20.24 2.44
CA ASN A 323 -15.23 21.51 1.77
C ASN A 323 -16.40 21.98 0.89
N GLY A 324 -16.25 23.15 0.24
CA GLY A 324 -17.29 23.74 -0.60
C GLY A 324 -17.58 23.02 -1.91
N THR A 325 -16.86 21.95 -2.25
CA THR A 325 -17.01 21.14 -3.46
C THR A 325 -17.48 19.71 -3.17
N ASP A 326 -18.11 19.47 -2.00
CA ASP A 326 -18.55 18.15 -1.54
C ASP A 326 -17.42 17.11 -1.46
N GLY A 327 -16.21 17.55 -1.12
CA GLY A 327 -15.04 16.74 -0.89
C GLY A 327 -14.33 17.12 0.40
N THR A 328 -13.07 16.78 0.48
CA THR A 328 -12.19 17.13 1.61
C THR A 328 -10.87 17.67 1.11
N ASP A 329 -10.21 18.53 1.91
CA ASP A 329 -8.87 18.99 1.60
C ASP A 329 -7.82 18.15 2.32
N HIS A 330 -6.53 18.36 2.02
CA HIS A 330 -5.45 17.66 2.69
C HIS A 330 -5.45 17.93 4.19
N GLY A 331 -5.38 16.88 4.98
CA GLY A 331 -5.36 16.94 6.44
C GLY A 331 -4.12 16.27 7.04
N THR A 332 -4.23 15.77 8.26
CA THR A 332 -3.09 15.15 8.97
C THR A 332 -3.35 13.69 9.37
N ALA A 333 -4.13 13.46 10.41
CA ALA A 333 -4.36 12.08 10.86
C ALA A 333 -5.41 11.35 10.02
N THR A 334 -5.23 10.04 9.94
CA THR A 334 -6.05 9.10 9.19
C THR A 334 -6.13 7.77 9.94
N VAL A 335 -6.35 6.67 9.20
CA VAL A 335 -6.36 5.31 9.70
C VAL A 335 -5.29 4.46 9.03
N ALA A 336 -4.78 3.46 9.74
CA ALA A 336 -4.13 2.30 9.16
C ALA A 336 -5.06 1.09 9.30
N LEU A 337 -5.30 0.36 8.20
CA LEU A 337 -6.14 -0.84 8.19
C LEU A 337 -5.21 -2.06 8.15
N LEU A 338 -5.41 -2.98 9.06
CA LEU A 338 -4.66 -4.23 9.11
C LEU A 338 -5.63 -5.39 8.90
N ALA A 339 -5.27 -6.33 8.03
CA ALA A 339 -6.03 -7.57 7.79
C ALA A 339 -5.06 -8.76 7.74
N GLY A 340 -5.50 -9.94 8.18
CA GLY A 340 -4.69 -11.16 8.13
C GLY A 340 -4.94 -12.08 9.28
N GLY A 341 -4.77 -13.38 9.06
CA GLY A 341 -5.00 -14.40 10.07
C GLY A 341 -3.97 -14.40 11.21
N ALA A 342 -2.82 -13.74 11.05
CA ALA A 342 -1.82 -13.59 12.11
C ALA A 342 -2.16 -12.48 13.12
N LEU A 343 -3.20 -11.69 12.87
CA LEU A 343 -3.56 -10.55 13.72
C LEU A 343 -4.37 -10.96 14.96
N LYS A 344 -4.14 -10.29 16.06
CA LYS A 344 -5.05 -10.22 17.18
C LYS A 344 -6.07 -9.13 16.92
N GLY A 345 -7.05 -9.42 16.06
CA GLY A 345 -8.00 -8.46 15.51
C GLY A 345 -9.29 -8.30 16.33
N GLY A 346 -10.34 -7.81 15.65
CA GLY A 346 -11.65 -7.55 16.25
C GLY A 346 -11.69 -6.29 17.11
N ARG A 347 -10.81 -5.30 16.83
CA ARG A 347 -10.71 -4.08 17.63
C ARG A 347 -10.28 -2.86 16.83
N VAL A 348 -10.69 -1.69 17.31
CA VAL A 348 -10.13 -0.40 16.90
C VAL A 348 -9.14 0.04 17.99
N VAL A 349 -7.90 0.31 17.60
CA VAL A 349 -6.86 0.87 18.48
C VAL A 349 -6.82 2.37 18.22
N ALA A 350 -7.24 3.17 19.20
CA ALA A 350 -7.28 4.61 19.07
C ALA A 350 -7.05 5.27 20.45
N ASP A 351 -6.15 6.24 20.50
CA ASP A 351 -6.17 7.29 21.52
C ASP A 351 -6.96 8.46 20.91
N TRP A 352 -8.30 8.44 21.11
CA TRP A 352 -9.19 9.32 20.37
C TRP A 352 -9.13 10.77 20.90
N PRO A 353 -8.70 11.74 20.07
CA PRO A 353 -8.53 13.12 20.53
C PRO A 353 -9.85 13.91 20.65
N GLY A 354 -10.93 13.47 19.98
CA GLY A 354 -12.18 14.17 19.82
C GLY A 354 -12.19 15.11 18.61
N LEU A 355 -13.40 15.51 18.21
CA LEU A 355 -13.64 16.34 17.01
C LEU A 355 -14.04 17.79 17.32
N LYS A 356 -14.10 18.21 18.59
CA LYS A 356 -14.31 19.63 18.92
C LYS A 356 -13.25 20.49 18.24
N PRO A 357 -13.58 21.69 17.73
CA PRO A 357 -12.61 22.56 17.04
C PRO A 357 -11.32 22.77 17.82
N ALA A 358 -11.40 22.93 19.15
CA ALA A 358 -10.23 23.10 20.03
C ALA A 358 -9.38 21.80 20.17
N LYS A 359 -9.89 20.65 19.75
CA LYS A 359 -9.19 19.36 19.76
C LYS A 359 -8.57 19.02 18.43
N LEU A 360 -9.03 19.67 17.37
CA LEU A 360 -8.47 19.48 16.02
C LEU A 360 -7.09 20.14 15.91
N HIS A 361 -6.23 19.54 15.11
CA HIS A 361 -4.96 20.14 14.72
C HIS A 361 -5.26 21.37 13.84
N GLU A 362 -4.78 22.55 14.27
CA GLU A 362 -5.07 23.85 13.64
C GLU A 362 -6.58 24.16 13.52
N GLY A 363 -7.42 23.60 14.40
CA GLY A 363 -8.87 23.75 14.33
C GLY A 363 -9.55 23.11 13.11
N ARG A 364 -8.83 22.27 12.37
CA ARG A 364 -9.20 21.81 11.03
C ARG A 364 -9.08 20.31 10.80
N ASP A 365 -7.97 19.70 11.21
CA ASP A 365 -7.66 18.31 10.89
C ASP A 365 -7.80 17.43 12.13
N LEU A 366 -8.10 16.14 11.95
CA LEU A 366 -7.99 15.18 13.04
C LEU A 366 -6.57 15.22 13.61
N LYS A 367 -6.43 15.41 14.91
CA LYS A 367 -5.13 15.41 15.58
C LYS A 367 -4.55 14.01 15.61
N ALA A 368 -3.31 13.84 15.15
CA ALA A 368 -2.60 12.57 15.26
C ALA A 368 -2.20 12.29 16.72
N THR A 369 -2.56 11.13 17.21
CA THR A 369 -2.19 10.61 18.53
C THR A 369 -1.28 9.39 18.43
N THR A 370 -1.25 8.73 17.26
CA THR A 370 -0.41 7.57 16.98
C THR A 370 0.54 7.87 15.82
N ASP A 371 1.83 7.66 16.05
CA ASP A 371 2.82 7.67 14.96
C ASP A 371 2.71 6.36 14.16
N LEU A 372 2.50 6.46 12.86
CA LEU A 372 2.38 5.30 11.97
C LEU A 372 3.60 4.36 12.06
N ARG A 373 4.79 4.92 12.32
CA ARG A 373 6.00 4.11 12.51
C ARG A 373 5.90 3.18 13.72
N ALA A 374 5.10 3.52 14.75
CA ALA A 374 4.88 2.61 15.87
C ALA A 374 4.16 1.33 15.42
N VAL A 375 3.14 1.46 14.57
CA VAL A 375 2.41 0.33 13.97
C VAL A 375 3.35 -0.52 13.12
N LEU A 376 4.06 0.11 12.18
CA LEU A 376 4.99 -0.58 11.27
C LEU A 376 6.13 -1.28 12.02
N LYS A 377 6.70 -0.64 13.04
CA LYS A 377 7.72 -1.25 13.91
C LYS A 377 7.16 -2.46 14.67
N GLY A 378 5.91 -2.38 15.16
CA GLY A 378 5.25 -3.50 15.81
C GLY A 378 5.15 -4.70 14.90
N LEU A 379 4.65 -4.50 13.68
CA LEU A 379 4.55 -5.55 12.67
C LEU A 379 5.93 -6.13 12.29
N LEU A 380 6.92 -5.29 12.02
CA LEU A 380 8.25 -5.76 11.64
C LEU A 380 8.93 -6.54 12.77
N LYS A 381 8.79 -6.07 14.01
CA LYS A 381 9.39 -6.72 15.18
C LYS A 381 8.73 -8.06 15.50
N ASP A 382 7.42 -8.05 15.66
CA ASP A 382 6.71 -9.20 16.23
C ASP A 382 6.35 -10.23 15.15
N HIS A 383 6.13 -9.81 13.89
CA HIS A 383 5.80 -10.70 12.79
C HIS A 383 7.04 -11.20 12.04
N LEU A 384 7.91 -10.28 11.61
CA LEU A 384 9.10 -10.62 10.81
C LEU A 384 10.38 -10.80 11.64
N ARG A 385 10.33 -10.57 12.96
CA ARG A 385 11.48 -10.70 13.89
C ARG A 385 12.65 -9.76 13.56
N VAL A 386 12.34 -8.57 13.04
CA VAL A 386 13.36 -7.53 12.84
C VAL A 386 13.85 -7.04 14.21
N ASP A 387 15.16 -6.97 14.39
CA ASP A 387 15.78 -6.53 15.65
C ASP A 387 15.38 -5.10 16.02
N GLY A 388 15.12 -4.85 17.29
CA GLY A 388 14.66 -3.55 17.78
C GLY A 388 15.65 -2.41 17.60
N ALA A 389 16.96 -2.68 17.70
CA ALA A 389 17.99 -1.68 17.44
C ALA A 389 18.07 -1.36 15.94
N ALA A 390 17.94 -2.38 15.07
CA ALA A 390 17.88 -2.20 13.63
C ALA A 390 16.63 -1.38 13.21
N LEU A 391 15.48 -1.59 13.86
CA LEU A 391 14.28 -0.80 13.61
C LEU A 391 14.48 0.69 13.88
N ALA A 392 15.20 1.05 14.93
CA ALA A 392 15.38 2.45 15.33
C ALA A 392 16.52 3.16 14.60
N SER A 393 17.55 2.42 14.16
CA SER A 393 18.78 3.00 13.59
C SER A 393 18.89 2.83 12.07
N LYS A 394 18.34 1.75 11.51
CA LYS A 394 18.47 1.41 10.09
C LYS A 394 17.15 1.50 9.33
N VAL A 395 16.09 0.90 9.88
CA VAL A 395 14.79 0.83 9.17
C VAL A 395 14.06 2.17 9.23
N PHE A 396 13.96 2.74 10.43
CA PHE A 396 13.37 4.07 10.68
C PHE A 396 14.38 4.94 11.45
N PRO A 397 15.41 5.45 10.81
CA PRO A 397 16.38 6.33 11.46
C PRO A 397 15.70 7.48 12.21
N ASP A 398 16.34 8.00 13.24
CA ASP A 398 15.88 9.11 14.08
C ASP A 398 14.49 8.90 14.74
N SER A 399 14.09 7.64 14.90
CA SER A 399 12.78 7.27 15.47
C SER A 399 12.88 6.45 16.77
N ALA A 400 13.98 6.54 17.51
CA ALA A 400 14.19 5.77 18.74
C ALA A 400 13.11 6.04 19.83
N ALA A 401 12.56 7.25 19.86
CA ALA A 401 11.48 7.63 20.75
C ALA A 401 10.15 6.96 20.39
N VAL A 402 9.95 6.58 19.12
CA VAL A 402 8.74 5.91 18.65
C VAL A 402 8.85 4.41 18.95
N LYS A 403 8.20 3.98 20.02
CA LYS A 403 8.22 2.56 20.42
C LYS A 403 7.36 1.71 19.49
N PRO A 404 7.74 0.44 19.21
CA PRO A 404 6.90 -0.50 18.49
C PRO A 404 5.54 -0.68 19.20
N MET A 405 4.45 -0.64 18.46
CA MET A 405 3.12 -0.96 18.98
C MET A 405 3.05 -2.45 19.29
N ALA A 406 2.79 -2.79 20.53
CA ALA A 406 2.71 -4.18 20.98
C ALA A 406 1.30 -4.76 20.80
N GLY A 407 1.22 -6.09 20.79
CA GLY A 407 -0.04 -6.83 20.86
C GLY A 407 -0.90 -6.74 19.59
N LEU A 408 -0.32 -6.44 18.44
CA LEU A 408 -1.03 -6.49 17.15
C LEU A 408 -1.23 -7.92 16.64
N LEU A 409 -0.41 -8.85 17.09
CA LEU A 409 -0.37 -10.24 16.63
C LEU A 409 -0.87 -11.22 17.68
N LEU A 410 -1.25 -12.43 17.24
CA LEU A 410 -1.66 -13.57 18.06
C LEU A 410 -0.49 -14.12 18.88
#